data_7810c4a4a4ef0211c2edd89a20110458
#
_entry.id   7810c4a4a4ef0211c2edd89a20110458
#
_cell.length_a   1.000
_cell.length_b   1.000
_cell.length_c   1.000
_cell.angle_alpha   90.00
_cell.angle_beta   90.00
_cell.angle_gamma   90.00
#
_symmetry.space_group_name_H-M   'P 1'
#
loop_
_entity.id
_entity.type
_entity.pdbx_description
1 polymer ?
#
loop_
_entity_poly.entity_id
_entity_poly.type
_entity_poly.pdbx_seq_one_letter_code
_entity_poly.pdbx_strand_id
1 'polypeptide(L)'
;MAGAGCLISKLSDVKVLHVTTGAPAPPDTSDEHGFKNISAYAEARKNESLAALSVANVPNEHVVDLNIPDHAASLCLPKLARRIAGFLQQSKTDIVVTHPFEGGHPDHDATAFATHAALRLMKDAGLKPPVVFEMALHPSPDFRTKVPEFLPGPEGEITTLLLDERARELKRRMFDCFETQREELRASPVGPERFRKTLEYDFTELPNGCTPYYETFDWAMTGSEWRGLARTALADLFPETRRGSRKEVQTRTTHN
;
A
#
# COMPACT_ATOMS: atom_id res chain seq x y z
N MET A 1 2.32 10.20 -3.32
CA MET A 1 2.55 11.21 -4.38
C MET A 1 3.18 10.60 -5.63
N ALA A 2 4.19 9.74 -5.52
CA ALA A 2 4.91 9.21 -6.67
C ALA A 2 4.02 8.44 -7.65
N GLY A 3 3.16 7.54 -7.19
CA GLY A 3 2.33 6.69 -8.04
C GLY A 3 1.04 7.32 -8.57
N ALA A 4 0.43 8.28 -7.84
CA ALA A 4 -0.92 8.78 -8.15
C ALA A 4 -1.11 10.29 -7.92
N GLY A 5 -0.05 11.09 -7.75
CA GLY A 5 -0.18 12.50 -7.40
C GLY A 5 -0.96 13.32 -8.43
N CYS A 6 -0.73 13.07 -9.71
CA CYS A 6 -1.46 13.75 -10.77
C CYS A 6 -2.89 13.22 -10.96
N LEU A 7 -3.11 11.92 -10.74
CA LEU A 7 -4.46 11.36 -10.76
C LEU A 7 -5.32 12.02 -9.67
N ILE A 8 -4.81 12.09 -8.44
CA ILE A 8 -5.49 12.70 -7.29
C ILE A 8 -5.95 14.13 -7.62
N SER A 9 -5.10 14.93 -8.26
CA SER A 9 -5.43 16.32 -8.61
C SER A 9 -6.53 16.48 -9.68
N LYS A 10 -6.90 15.40 -10.37
CA LYS A 10 -7.91 15.38 -11.44
C LYS A 10 -9.27 14.82 -10.97
N LEU A 11 -9.32 14.26 -9.77
CA LEU A 11 -10.52 13.64 -9.23
C LEU A 11 -11.21 14.60 -8.25
N SER A 12 -12.53 14.50 -8.17
CA SER A 12 -13.34 15.13 -7.13
C SER A 12 -13.59 14.15 -5.97
N ASP A 13 -13.82 14.69 -4.78
CA ASP A 13 -14.14 13.91 -3.56
C ASP A 13 -13.12 12.80 -3.23
N VAL A 14 -11.84 13.12 -3.40
CA VAL A 14 -10.76 12.22 -3.03
C VAL A 14 -10.61 12.18 -1.51
N LYS A 15 -10.49 10.96 -0.97
CA LYS A 15 -10.09 10.72 0.41
C LYS A 15 -8.77 9.96 0.42
N VAL A 16 -7.89 10.34 1.31
CA VAL A 16 -6.56 9.71 1.45
C VAL A 16 -6.48 9.02 2.79
N LEU A 17 -6.11 7.74 2.77
CA LEU A 17 -5.89 6.94 3.96
C LEU A 17 -4.40 6.64 4.09
N HIS A 18 -3.71 7.31 5.01
CA HIS A 18 -2.34 7.00 5.35
C HIS A 18 -2.31 5.82 6.32
N VAL A 19 -1.66 4.74 5.91
CA VAL A 19 -1.52 3.53 6.74
C VAL A 19 -0.45 3.73 7.80
N THR A 20 0.73 4.19 7.39
CA THR A 20 1.88 4.40 8.28
C THR A 20 2.19 5.87 8.48
N THR A 21 2.90 6.16 9.56
CA THR A 21 3.36 7.51 9.90
C THR A 21 4.56 7.96 9.04
N GLY A 22 5.20 7.04 8.32
CA GLY A 22 6.48 7.26 7.64
C GLY A 22 7.64 7.51 8.61
N ALA A 23 7.46 7.17 9.90
CA ALA A 23 8.48 7.21 10.93
C ALA A 23 8.57 5.82 11.60
N PRO A 24 9.79 5.26 11.82
CA PRO A 24 9.97 3.92 12.31
C PRO A 24 9.47 3.75 13.76
N ALA A 25 9.32 2.48 14.19
CA ALA A 25 9.10 2.17 15.60
C ALA A 25 10.41 2.28 16.39
N PRO A 26 10.37 2.53 17.72
CA PRO A 26 11.56 2.45 18.55
C PRO A 26 12.23 1.05 18.51
N PRO A 27 13.56 0.93 18.67
CA PRO A 27 14.53 1.96 19.03
C PRO A 27 14.78 2.97 17.91
N ASP A 28 14.87 4.19 18.29
CA ASP A 28 14.72 5.37 17.49
C ASP A 28 15.96 5.74 16.68
N THR A 29 15.78 6.06 15.41
CA THR A 29 16.79 6.66 14.52
C THR A 29 16.48 8.15 14.24
N SER A 30 15.67 8.81 15.06
CA SER A 30 15.29 10.22 14.87
C SER A 30 16.48 11.16 14.83
N ASP A 31 17.58 10.82 15.55
CA ASP A 31 18.82 11.59 15.51
C ASP A 31 19.46 11.61 14.11
N GLU A 32 19.28 10.54 13.31
CA GLU A 32 19.76 10.47 11.94
C GLU A 32 19.03 11.46 11.02
N HIS A 33 17.79 11.84 11.38
CA HIS A 33 16.98 12.80 10.65
C HIS A 33 17.01 14.23 11.25
N GLY A 34 17.78 14.44 12.32
CA GLY A 34 17.91 15.76 12.98
C GLY A 34 16.69 16.19 13.79
N PHE A 35 15.81 15.25 14.17
CA PHE A 35 14.63 15.52 14.99
C PHE A 35 14.87 15.14 16.46
N LYS A 36 14.19 15.85 17.38
CA LYS A 36 14.33 15.62 18.83
C LYS A 36 13.84 14.23 19.27
N ASN A 37 12.90 13.67 18.56
CA ASN A 37 12.31 12.35 18.81
C ASN A 37 11.45 11.90 17.63
N ILE A 38 11.08 10.63 17.63
CA ILE A 38 10.29 9.97 16.58
C ILE A 38 8.92 10.66 16.35
N SER A 39 8.29 11.17 17.42
CA SER A 39 6.99 11.85 17.28
C SER A 39 7.10 13.15 16.51
N ALA A 40 8.19 13.92 16.73
CA ALA A 40 8.44 15.14 15.97
C ALA A 40 8.73 14.83 14.49
N TYR A 41 9.45 13.75 14.21
CA TYR A 41 9.66 13.28 12.85
C TYR A 41 8.35 12.84 12.18
N ALA A 42 7.54 12.02 12.85
CA ALA A 42 6.23 11.61 12.35
C ALA A 42 5.29 12.81 12.07
N GLU A 43 5.33 13.82 12.94
CA GLU A 43 4.55 15.05 12.73
C GLU A 43 5.05 15.85 11.52
N ALA A 44 6.36 15.96 11.33
CA ALA A 44 6.93 16.59 10.13
C ALA A 44 6.48 15.86 8.86
N ARG A 45 6.61 14.52 8.82
CA ARG A 45 6.15 13.66 7.71
C ARG A 45 4.67 13.89 7.38
N LYS A 46 3.83 13.97 8.43
CA LYS A 46 2.40 14.25 8.27
C LYS A 46 2.16 15.63 7.66
N ASN A 47 2.80 16.67 8.18
CA ASN A 47 2.64 18.04 7.70
C ASN A 47 3.10 18.20 6.25
N GLU A 48 4.21 17.55 5.86
CA GLU A 48 4.70 17.50 4.49
C GLU A 48 3.68 16.84 3.55
N SER A 49 3.09 15.72 3.98
CA SER A 49 2.06 15.03 3.20
C SER A 49 0.80 15.87 3.04
N LEU A 50 0.34 16.55 4.10
CA LEU A 50 -0.80 17.48 4.02
C LEU A 50 -0.52 18.65 3.10
N ALA A 51 0.68 19.22 3.14
CA ALA A 51 1.08 20.29 2.22
C ALA A 51 1.08 19.82 0.76
N ALA A 52 1.64 18.63 0.49
CA ALA A 52 1.63 18.04 -0.84
C ALA A 52 0.22 17.75 -1.36
N LEU A 53 -0.67 17.24 -0.50
CA LEU A 53 -2.07 16.99 -0.83
C LEU A 53 -2.85 18.28 -1.09
N SER A 54 -2.54 19.35 -0.35
CA SER A 54 -3.10 20.67 -0.60
C SER A 54 -2.73 21.23 -1.98
N VAL A 55 -1.52 20.96 -2.48
CA VAL A 55 -1.12 21.29 -3.86
C VAL A 55 -2.01 20.58 -4.89
N ALA A 56 -2.52 19.39 -4.56
CA ALA A 56 -3.46 18.62 -5.39
C ALA A 56 -4.94 18.97 -5.11
N ASN A 57 -5.23 20.01 -4.32
CA ASN A 57 -6.57 20.44 -3.89
C ASN A 57 -7.32 19.39 -3.06
N VAL A 58 -6.65 18.56 -2.30
CA VAL A 58 -7.26 17.63 -1.33
C VAL A 58 -7.37 18.34 0.02
N PRO A 59 -8.59 18.52 0.57
CA PRO A 59 -8.78 19.15 1.88
C PRO A 59 -8.20 18.29 3.01
N ASN A 60 -7.69 18.90 4.06
CA ASN A 60 -7.11 18.17 5.20
C ASN A 60 -8.11 17.23 5.90
N GLU A 61 -9.38 17.61 5.95
CA GLU A 61 -10.48 16.78 6.49
C GLU A 61 -10.76 15.51 5.70
N HIS A 62 -10.23 15.42 4.46
CA HIS A 62 -10.29 14.22 3.64
C HIS A 62 -9.10 13.28 3.86
N VAL A 63 -8.18 13.63 4.74
CA VAL A 63 -7.00 12.82 5.06
C VAL A 63 -7.21 12.12 6.40
N VAL A 64 -7.10 10.80 6.40
CA VAL A 64 -7.24 9.95 7.58
C VAL A 64 -5.94 9.20 7.82
N ASP A 65 -5.40 9.29 9.04
CA ASP A 65 -4.18 8.59 9.43
C ASP A 65 -4.51 7.38 10.31
N LEU A 66 -3.97 6.22 9.96
CA LEU A 66 -4.07 5.03 10.78
C LEU A 66 -2.98 4.96 11.87
N ASN A 67 -1.98 5.81 11.79
CA ASN A 67 -0.91 5.98 12.78
C ASN A 67 -0.18 4.67 13.13
N ILE A 68 0.06 3.81 12.16
CA ILE A 68 0.90 2.64 12.33
C ILE A 68 2.35 3.10 12.12
N PRO A 69 3.32 2.71 12.96
CA PRO A 69 4.73 3.00 12.69
C PRO A 69 5.15 2.44 11.33
N ASP A 70 6.12 3.09 10.69
CA ASP A 70 6.70 2.60 9.45
C ASP A 70 7.32 1.21 9.65
N HIS A 71 7.28 0.34 8.64
CA HIS A 71 7.64 -1.08 8.66
C HIS A 71 6.82 -1.98 9.60
N ALA A 72 5.74 -1.47 10.21
CA ALA A 72 4.97 -2.24 11.19
C ALA A 72 3.56 -2.67 10.70
N ALA A 73 3.15 -2.30 9.48
CA ALA A 73 1.79 -2.61 9.00
C ALA A 73 1.56 -4.12 8.86
N SER A 74 2.58 -4.88 8.46
CA SER A 74 2.54 -6.34 8.36
C SER A 74 2.32 -7.05 9.70
N LEU A 75 2.69 -6.43 10.82
CA LEU A 75 2.51 -6.97 12.17
C LEU A 75 1.07 -6.86 12.69
N CYS A 76 0.21 -6.13 12.00
CA CYS A 76 -1.17 -5.88 12.44
C CYS A 76 -2.22 -6.08 11.33
N LEU A 77 -1.98 -6.98 10.37
CA LEU A 77 -2.82 -7.23 9.20
C LEU A 77 -4.32 -7.37 9.48
N PRO A 78 -4.78 -8.14 10.49
CA PRO A 78 -6.22 -8.26 10.75
C PRO A 78 -6.85 -6.95 11.21
N LYS A 79 -6.16 -6.20 12.07
CA LYS A 79 -6.62 -4.90 12.55
C LYS A 79 -6.67 -3.89 11.41
N LEU A 80 -5.64 -3.88 10.57
CA LEU A 80 -5.55 -3.00 9.40
C LEU A 80 -6.70 -3.28 8.42
N ALA A 81 -6.95 -4.55 8.08
CA ALA A 81 -8.04 -4.94 7.19
C ALA A 81 -9.42 -4.47 7.71
N ARG A 82 -9.70 -4.66 9.02
CA ARG A 82 -10.96 -4.21 9.62
C ARG A 82 -11.08 -2.68 9.60
N ARG A 83 -9.98 -1.95 9.84
CA ARG A 83 -9.98 -0.47 9.78
C ARG A 83 -10.22 0.04 8.36
N ILE A 84 -9.59 -0.58 7.35
CA ILE A 84 -9.82 -0.23 5.94
C ILE A 84 -11.28 -0.53 5.56
N ALA A 85 -11.83 -1.70 5.91
CA ALA A 85 -13.23 -2.02 5.64
C ALA A 85 -14.20 -0.98 6.24
N GLY A 86 -13.99 -0.61 7.51
CA GLY A 86 -14.78 0.43 8.17
C GLY A 86 -14.68 1.79 7.50
N PHE A 87 -13.47 2.20 7.09
CA PHE A 87 -13.25 3.44 6.35
C PHE A 87 -13.98 3.44 5.00
N LEU A 88 -13.84 2.38 4.21
CA LEU A 88 -14.48 2.25 2.90
C LEU A 88 -16.01 2.27 3.00
N GLN A 89 -16.58 1.61 4.02
CA GLN A 89 -18.00 1.61 4.28
C GLN A 89 -18.51 3.00 4.68
N GLN A 90 -17.84 3.68 5.61
CA GLN A 90 -18.24 5.01 6.09
C GLN A 90 -18.12 6.08 5.00
N SER A 91 -17.06 6.01 4.20
CA SER A 91 -16.81 6.95 3.10
C SER A 91 -17.63 6.67 1.86
N LYS A 92 -18.35 5.54 1.78
CA LYS A 92 -19.11 5.09 0.59
C LYS A 92 -18.25 5.14 -0.68
N THR A 93 -17.03 4.66 -0.56
CA THR A 93 -16.02 4.70 -1.63
C THR A 93 -16.43 3.79 -2.78
N ASP A 94 -16.42 4.30 -4.01
CA ASP A 94 -16.68 3.53 -5.23
C ASP A 94 -15.41 2.96 -5.86
N ILE A 95 -14.30 3.70 -5.74
CA ILE A 95 -13.00 3.35 -6.33
C ILE A 95 -11.90 3.50 -5.29
N VAL A 96 -11.03 2.51 -5.20
CA VAL A 96 -9.80 2.54 -4.39
C VAL A 96 -8.60 2.47 -5.33
N VAL A 97 -7.60 3.30 -5.05
CA VAL A 97 -6.26 3.15 -5.65
C VAL A 97 -5.30 2.77 -4.53
N THR A 98 -4.60 1.66 -4.68
CA THR A 98 -3.72 1.09 -3.66
C THR A 98 -2.40 0.59 -4.25
N HIS A 99 -1.57 0.02 -3.40
CA HIS A 99 -0.32 -0.63 -3.78
C HIS A 99 -0.59 -2.02 -4.37
N PRO A 100 0.21 -2.50 -5.33
CA PRO A 100 0.23 -3.91 -5.72
C PRO A 100 0.93 -4.77 -4.66
N PHE A 101 0.70 -6.08 -4.70
CA PHE A 101 1.45 -7.07 -3.92
C PHE A 101 2.65 -7.54 -4.74
N GLU A 102 3.80 -6.92 -4.54
CA GLU A 102 4.99 -7.12 -5.39
C GLU A 102 6.29 -7.37 -4.63
N GLY A 103 6.30 -7.32 -3.29
CA GLY A 103 7.51 -7.53 -2.49
C GLY A 103 8.49 -6.37 -2.52
N GLY A 104 8.06 -5.17 -2.91
CA GLY A 104 8.91 -3.99 -2.96
C GLY A 104 9.12 -3.33 -1.61
N HIS A 105 8.09 -3.30 -0.77
CA HIS A 105 8.11 -2.75 0.59
C HIS A 105 7.09 -3.49 1.47
N PRO A 106 7.42 -3.87 2.72
CA PRO A 106 6.53 -4.66 3.55
C PRO A 106 5.20 -3.97 3.88
N ASP A 107 5.18 -2.63 4.04
CA ASP A 107 3.95 -1.89 4.31
C ASP A 107 3.08 -1.71 3.05
N HIS A 108 3.68 -1.70 1.85
CA HIS A 108 2.92 -1.74 0.60
C HIS A 108 2.20 -3.07 0.44
N ASP A 109 2.91 -4.17 0.67
CA ASP A 109 2.35 -5.53 0.64
C ASP A 109 1.25 -5.70 1.72
N ALA A 110 1.48 -5.15 2.93
CA ALA A 110 0.50 -5.14 4.01
C ALA A 110 -0.77 -4.35 3.65
N THR A 111 -0.60 -3.23 2.96
CA THR A 111 -1.71 -2.39 2.49
C THR A 111 -2.51 -3.10 1.39
N ALA A 112 -1.83 -3.76 0.45
CA ALA A 112 -2.46 -4.59 -0.57
C ALA A 112 -3.27 -5.73 0.07
N PHE A 113 -2.65 -6.54 0.95
CA PHE A 113 -3.34 -7.59 1.71
C PHE A 113 -4.58 -7.06 2.43
N ALA A 114 -4.40 -6.00 3.21
CA ALA A 114 -5.48 -5.47 4.04
C ALA A 114 -6.63 -4.89 3.22
N THR A 115 -6.33 -4.31 2.04
CA THR A 115 -7.36 -3.86 1.10
C THR A 115 -8.16 -5.04 0.56
N HIS A 116 -7.50 -6.11 0.06
CA HIS A 116 -8.20 -7.30 -0.42
C HIS A 116 -9.02 -7.99 0.67
N ALA A 117 -8.46 -8.10 1.87
CA ALA A 117 -9.18 -8.65 3.02
C ALA A 117 -10.39 -7.78 3.41
N ALA A 118 -10.26 -6.45 3.36
CA ALA A 118 -11.36 -5.52 3.59
C ALA A 118 -12.51 -5.69 2.59
N LEU A 119 -12.20 -5.85 1.30
CA LEU A 119 -13.21 -6.11 0.27
C LEU A 119 -13.97 -7.41 0.54
N ARG A 120 -13.25 -8.47 0.95
CA ARG A 120 -13.87 -9.74 1.31
C ARG A 120 -14.76 -9.59 2.55
N LEU A 121 -14.30 -8.90 3.60
CA LEU A 121 -15.11 -8.61 4.80
C LEU A 121 -16.39 -7.85 4.44
N MET A 122 -16.31 -6.84 3.56
CA MET A 122 -17.48 -6.11 3.08
C MET A 122 -18.45 -7.02 2.32
N LYS A 123 -17.93 -7.87 1.43
CA LYS A 123 -18.74 -8.83 0.66
C LYS A 123 -19.45 -9.83 1.58
N ASP A 124 -18.73 -10.37 2.56
CA ASP A 124 -19.26 -11.34 3.54
C ASP A 124 -20.34 -10.68 4.44
N ALA A 125 -20.24 -9.36 4.65
CA ALA A 125 -21.27 -8.56 5.32
C ALA A 125 -22.45 -8.13 4.40
N GLY A 126 -22.51 -8.60 3.15
CA GLY A 126 -23.56 -8.23 2.20
C GLY A 126 -23.41 -6.81 1.62
N LEU A 127 -22.29 -6.15 1.80
CA LEU A 127 -22.01 -4.83 1.25
C LEU A 127 -21.39 -4.96 -0.15
N LYS A 128 -21.63 -3.96 -1.01
CA LYS A 128 -20.97 -3.87 -2.31
C LYS A 128 -19.56 -3.30 -2.12
N PRO A 129 -18.49 -4.05 -2.42
CA PRO A 129 -17.14 -3.51 -2.33
C PRO A 129 -16.84 -2.54 -3.49
N PRO A 130 -15.91 -1.59 -3.30
CA PRO A 130 -15.43 -0.71 -4.36
C PRO A 130 -14.66 -1.47 -5.43
N VAL A 131 -14.48 -0.83 -6.60
CA VAL A 131 -13.52 -1.28 -7.60
C VAL A 131 -12.12 -0.86 -7.16
N VAL A 132 -11.14 -1.76 -7.26
CA VAL A 132 -9.77 -1.50 -6.85
C VAL A 132 -8.85 -1.44 -8.06
N PHE A 133 -8.03 -0.40 -8.09
CA PHE A 133 -6.90 -0.24 -8.98
C PHE A 133 -5.60 -0.24 -8.17
N GLU A 134 -4.55 -0.73 -8.78
CA GLU A 134 -3.18 -0.68 -8.26
C GLU A 134 -2.40 0.39 -9.02
N MET A 135 -1.49 1.06 -8.32
CA MET A 135 -0.59 2.05 -8.89
C MET A 135 0.86 1.55 -8.90
N ALA A 136 1.56 1.72 -10.01
CA ALA A 136 2.98 1.41 -10.07
C ALA A 136 3.79 2.40 -9.22
N LEU A 137 4.73 1.88 -8.44
CA LEU A 137 5.53 2.67 -7.48
C LEU A 137 7.03 2.43 -7.60
N HIS A 138 7.44 1.23 -7.99
CA HIS A 138 8.85 0.87 -8.03
C HIS A 138 9.48 1.25 -9.37
N PRO A 139 10.77 1.62 -9.40
CA PRO A 139 11.51 1.73 -10.64
C PRO A 139 11.53 0.36 -11.34
N SER A 140 11.81 0.37 -12.66
CA SER A 140 11.98 -0.86 -13.41
C SER A 140 12.94 -1.83 -12.70
N PRO A 141 12.64 -3.15 -12.67
CA PRO A 141 13.44 -4.15 -11.96
C PRO A 141 14.91 -4.20 -12.40
N ASP A 142 15.19 -3.81 -13.64
CA ASP A 142 16.54 -3.75 -14.19
C ASP A 142 17.21 -2.38 -13.97
N PHE A 143 16.55 -1.49 -13.22
CA PHE A 143 16.99 -0.11 -12.94
C PHE A 143 17.34 0.74 -14.19
N ARG A 144 16.96 0.27 -15.39
CA ARG A 144 17.21 1.00 -16.64
C ARG A 144 16.37 2.26 -16.75
N THR A 145 15.17 2.22 -16.18
CA THR A 145 14.33 3.41 -16.06
C THR A 145 14.03 3.70 -14.59
N LYS A 146 14.06 4.97 -14.22
CA LYS A 146 13.59 5.40 -12.89
C LYS A 146 12.08 5.61 -12.85
N VAL A 147 11.39 5.46 -13.98
CA VAL A 147 9.94 5.64 -14.08
C VAL A 147 9.25 4.49 -13.38
N PRO A 148 8.27 4.74 -12.50
CA PRO A 148 7.54 3.67 -11.81
C PRO A 148 6.87 2.71 -12.79
N GLU A 149 7.11 1.42 -12.60
CA GLU A 149 6.53 0.32 -13.36
C GLU A 149 6.01 -0.76 -12.39
N PHE A 150 5.13 -1.62 -12.87
CA PHE A 150 4.79 -2.83 -12.12
C PHE A 150 5.96 -3.81 -12.21
N LEU A 151 6.28 -4.45 -11.09
CA LEU A 151 7.28 -5.50 -11.08
C LEU A 151 6.79 -6.71 -11.91
N PRO A 152 7.69 -7.55 -12.45
CA PRO A 152 7.30 -8.75 -13.19
C PRO A 152 6.35 -9.63 -12.38
N GLY A 153 5.28 -10.08 -13.01
CA GLY A 153 4.24 -10.86 -12.33
C GLY A 153 3.06 -11.13 -13.25
N PRO A 154 1.88 -11.45 -12.68
CA PRO A 154 0.68 -11.68 -13.46
C PRO A 154 0.37 -10.49 -14.36
N GLU A 155 -0.01 -10.78 -15.61
CA GLU A 155 -0.35 -9.77 -16.60
C GLU A 155 -1.71 -9.15 -16.29
N GLY A 156 -1.83 -7.83 -16.49
CA GLY A 156 -3.08 -7.09 -16.42
C GLY A 156 -3.01 -5.89 -17.38
N GLU A 157 -4.16 -5.43 -17.84
CA GLU A 157 -4.24 -4.24 -18.69
C GLU A 157 -3.75 -3.01 -17.91
N ILE A 158 -2.70 -2.36 -18.42
CA ILE A 158 -2.09 -1.19 -17.81
C ILE A 158 -2.60 0.08 -18.49
N THR A 159 -3.26 0.92 -17.72
CA THR A 159 -3.62 2.28 -18.12
C THR A 159 -2.49 3.23 -17.74
N THR A 160 -2.01 4.01 -18.70
CA THR A 160 -0.95 5.01 -18.49
C THR A 160 -1.52 6.42 -18.59
N LEU A 161 -1.40 7.17 -17.49
CA LEU A 161 -1.68 8.61 -17.47
C LEU A 161 -0.41 9.36 -17.88
N LEU A 162 -0.39 9.85 -19.11
CA LEU A 162 0.70 10.72 -19.60
C LEU A 162 0.57 12.09 -18.94
N LEU A 163 1.71 12.63 -18.51
CA LEU A 163 1.78 13.94 -17.87
C LEU A 163 2.25 14.99 -18.87
N ASP A 164 1.40 15.99 -19.11
CA ASP A 164 1.82 17.23 -19.76
C ASP A 164 2.73 18.06 -18.85
N GLU A 165 3.24 19.18 -19.34
CA GLU A 165 4.17 20.02 -18.56
C GLU A 165 3.51 20.60 -17.30
N ARG A 166 2.22 20.96 -17.36
CA ARG A 166 1.46 21.45 -16.20
C ARG A 166 1.31 20.38 -15.12
N ALA A 167 1.03 19.15 -15.52
CA ALA A 167 0.92 18.01 -14.59
C ALA A 167 2.29 17.65 -13.98
N ARG A 168 3.36 17.72 -14.78
CA ARG A 168 4.74 17.53 -14.27
C ARG A 168 5.11 18.59 -13.25
N GLU A 169 4.81 19.84 -13.54
CA GLU A 169 5.07 20.94 -12.61
C GLU A 169 4.29 20.80 -11.32
N LEU A 170 3.00 20.43 -11.39
CA LEU A 170 2.21 20.11 -10.21
C LEU A 170 2.89 19.01 -9.37
N LYS A 171 3.33 17.94 -10.00
CA LYS A 171 3.98 16.81 -9.31
C LYS A 171 5.31 17.21 -8.68
N ARG A 172 6.13 18.06 -9.33
CA ARG A 172 7.35 18.63 -8.74
C ARG A 172 7.01 19.42 -7.47
N ARG A 173 6.03 20.32 -7.55
CA ARG A 173 5.58 21.10 -6.37
C ARG A 173 5.09 20.21 -5.22
N MET A 174 4.44 19.07 -5.52
CA MET A 174 4.06 18.10 -4.49
C MET A 174 5.31 17.46 -3.86
N PHE A 175 6.32 17.10 -4.66
CA PHE A 175 7.57 16.53 -4.16
C PHE A 175 8.36 17.54 -3.32
N ASP A 176 8.37 18.80 -3.70
CA ASP A 176 9.07 19.88 -2.97
C ASP A 176 8.52 20.11 -1.56
N CYS A 177 7.30 19.62 -1.26
CA CYS A 177 6.75 19.68 0.09
C CYS A 177 7.42 18.71 1.08
N PHE A 178 8.16 17.71 0.58
CA PHE A 178 8.77 16.69 1.42
C PHE A 178 10.25 16.99 1.69
N GLU A 179 10.52 17.80 2.70
CA GLU A 179 11.89 18.14 3.09
C GLU A 179 12.64 16.97 3.68
N THR A 180 11.96 16.16 4.51
CA THR A 180 12.53 14.96 5.15
C THR A 180 12.89 13.86 4.16
N GLN A 181 12.35 13.91 2.93
CA GLN A 181 12.57 12.92 1.86
C GLN A 181 13.17 13.57 0.61
N ARG A 182 13.81 14.72 0.77
CA ARG A 182 14.27 15.54 -0.36
C ARG A 182 15.26 14.81 -1.26
N GLU A 183 16.15 14.02 -0.69
CA GLU A 183 17.18 13.32 -1.45
C GLU A 183 16.57 12.19 -2.29
N GLU A 184 15.70 11.39 -1.69
CA GLU A 184 14.99 10.29 -2.36
C GLU A 184 14.09 10.80 -3.49
N LEU A 185 13.35 11.86 -3.22
CA LEU A 185 12.41 12.43 -4.19
C LEU A 185 13.10 13.21 -5.31
N ARG A 186 14.25 13.84 -5.06
CA ARG A 186 15.06 14.44 -6.14
C ARG A 186 15.53 13.41 -7.17
N ALA A 187 15.80 12.19 -6.73
CA ALA A 187 16.17 11.09 -7.61
C ALA A 187 14.95 10.48 -8.33
N SER A 188 13.73 10.78 -7.85
CA SER A 188 12.50 10.22 -8.40
C SER A 188 12.06 10.97 -9.66
N PRO A 189 11.79 10.28 -10.77
CA PRO A 189 11.38 10.95 -11.99
C PRO A 189 9.94 11.45 -11.89
N VAL A 190 9.71 12.62 -12.44
CA VAL A 190 8.37 13.14 -12.69
C VAL A 190 7.87 12.57 -14.01
N GLY A 191 7.53 11.29 -14.00
CA GLY A 191 7.10 10.51 -15.17
C GLY A 191 5.60 10.20 -15.17
N PRO A 192 5.14 9.43 -16.16
CA PRO A 192 3.75 9.00 -16.25
C PRO A 192 3.35 8.18 -15.02
N GLU A 193 2.06 8.18 -14.72
CA GLU A 193 1.47 7.34 -13.68
C GLU A 193 0.79 6.14 -14.33
N ARG A 194 1.01 4.94 -13.79
CA ARG A 194 0.49 3.70 -14.35
C ARG A 194 -0.41 3.01 -13.35
N PHE A 195 -1.54 2.54 -13.87
CA PHE A 195 -2.57 1.87 -13.08
C PHE A 195 -3.01 0.60 -13.78
N ARG A 196 -3.37 -0.40 -12.99
CA ARG A 196 -4.08 -1.59 -13.49
C ARG A 196 -5.23 -1.92 -12.54
N LYS A 197 -6.25 -2.60 -13.02
CA LYS A 197 -7.23 -3.21 -12.13
C LYS A 197 -6.53 -4.22 -11.25
N THR A 198 -6.89 -4.27 -9.96
CA THR A 198 -6.26 -5.20 -9.02
C THR A 198 -6.35 -6.65 -9.51
N LEU A 199 -5.30 -7.40 -9.27
CA LEU A 199 -5.20 -8.82 -9.57
C LEU A 199 -5.68 -9.66 -8.38
N GLU A 200 -5.91 -10.96 -8.60
CA GLU A 200 -6.10 -11.90 -7.52
C GLU A 200 -4.74 -12.41 -7.03
N TYR A 201 -4.52 -12.38 -5.72
CA TYR A 201 -3.27 -12.78 -5.10
C TYR A 201 -3.46 -13.90 -4.09
N ASP A 202 -2.52 -14.84 -4.08
CA ASP A 202 -2.31 -15.72 -2.92
C ASP A 202 -1.28 -15.06 -1.99
N PHE A 203 -1.76 -14.32 -1.01
CA PHE A 203 -0.90 -13.66 -0.03
C PHE A 203 -0.15 -14.62 0.89
N THR A 204 -0.43 -15.92 0.83
CA THR A 204 0.32 -16.94 1.60
C THR A 204 1.55 -17.44 0.87
N GLU A 205 1.72 -17.04 -0.37
CA GLU A 205 2.91 -17.29 -1.19
C GLU A 205 3.74 -16.02 -1.38
N LEU A 206 4.94 -16.17 -1.90
CA LEU A 206 5.80 -15.01 -2.19
C LEU A 206 5.24 -14.24 -3.39
N PRO A 207 5.32 -12.91 -3.38
CA PRO A 207 4.90 -12.13 -4.53
C PRO A 207 5.71 -12.55 -5.76
N ASN A 208 5.00 -12.85 -6.84
CA ASN A 208 5.59 -13.31 -8.12
C ASN A 208 6.48 -14.55 -8.02
N GLY A 209 6.38 -15.32 -6.92
CA GLY A 209 7.22 -16.49 -6.66
C GLY A 209 8.70 -16.17 -6.40
N CYS A 210 9.05 -14.90 -6.20
CA CYS A 210 10.42 -14.43 -6.01
C CYS A 210 10.66 -13.95 -4.58
N THR A 211 11.93 -13.94 -4.17
CA THR A 211 12.36 -13.30 -2.93
C THR A 211 11.99 -11.81 -2.97
N PRO A 212 11.28 -11.30 -1.95
CA PRO A 212 10.91 -9.90 -1.89
C PRO A 212 12.14 -8.97 -1.92
N TYR A 213 12.00 -7.85 -2.63
CA TYR A 213 13.09 -6.88 -2.76
C TYR A 213 13.49 -6.28 -1.39
N TYR A 214 12.53 -6.13 -0.47
CA TYR A 214 12.82 -5.62 0.87
C TYR A 214 13.74 -6.53 1.72
N GLU A 215 13.94 -7.81 1.34
CA GLU A 215 14.96 -8.66 1.98
C GLU A 215 16.41 -8.24 1.65
N THR A 216 16.59 -7.39 0.63
CA THR A 216 17.93 -6.84 0.30
C THR A 216 18.32 -5.68 1.23
N PHE A 217 17.38 -5.21 2.06
CA PHE A 217 17.58 -4.16 3.04
C PHE A 217 17.53 -4.75 4.45
N ASP A 218 18.13 -4.05 5.41
CA ASP A 218 18.06 -4.43 6.84
C ASP A 218 16.74 -3.94 7.48
N TRP A 219 15.61 -4.37 6.92
CA TRP A 219 14.26 -3.94 7.34
C TRP A 219 13.54 -4.95 8.23
N ALA A 220 14.25 -5.88 8.83
CA ALA A 220 13.71 -6.87 9.78
C ALA A 220 12.42 -7.60 9.30
N MET A 221 12.22 -7.79 7.99
CA MET A 221 11.11 -8.54 7.40
C MET A 221 11.63 -9.44 6.29
N THR A 222 11.28 -10.73 6.36
CA THR A 222 11.57 -11.70 5.31
C THR A 222 10.27 -12.20 4.67
N GLY A 223 10.35 -12.73 3.46
CA GLY A 223 9.19 -13.35 2.79
C GLY A 223 8.64 -14.55 3.57
N SER A 224 9.49 -15.27 4.31
CA SER A 224 9.04 -16.35 5.19
C SER A 224 8.20 -15.85 6.35
N GLU A 225 8.63 -14.78 7.00
CA GLU A 225 7.88 -14.11 8.08
C GLU A 225 6.57 -13.53 7.54
N TRP A 226 6.64 -12.83 6.40
CA TRP A 226 5.45 -12.32 5.71
C TRP A 226 4.40 -13.42 5.51
N ARG A 227 4.78 -14.56 4.91
CA ARG A 227 3.87 -15.69 4.67
C ARG A 227 3.23 -16.21 5.97
N GLY A 228 4.01 -16.27 7.05
CA GLY A 228 3.52 -16.64 8.38
C GLY A 228 2.46 -15.69 8.91
N LEU A 229 2.72 -14.38 8.82
CA LEU A 229 1.81 -13.31 9.22
C LEU A 229 0.52 -13.32 8.37
N ALA A 230 0.65 -13.44 7.06
CA ALA A 230 -0.49 -13.49 6.14
C ALA A 230 -1.41 -14.71 6.41
N ARG A 231 -0.84 -15.91 6.59
CA ARG A 231 -1.59 -17.13 6.95
C ARG A 231 -2.33 -16.96 8.28
N THR A 232 -1.66 -16.41 9.27
CA THR A 232 -2.26 -16.15 10.59
C THR A 232 -3.41 -15.14 10.48
N ALA A 233 -3.19 -14.07 9.74
CA ALA A 233 -4.19 -13.02 9.53
C ALA A 233 -5.43 -13.54 8.79
N LEU A 234 -5.25 -14.35 7.72
CA LEU A 234 -6.37 -14.96 7.01
C LEU A 234 -7.16 -15.91 7.89
N ALA A 235 -6.50 -16.68 8.77
CA ALA A 235 -7.17 -17.56 9.71
C ALA A 235 -7.96 -16.81 10.79
N ASP A 236 -7.50 -15.62 11.22
CA ASP A 236 -8.23 -14.74 12.15
C ASP A 236 -9.41 -14.04 11.47
N LEU A 237 -9.22 -13.54 10.27
CA LEU A 237 -10.26 -12.81 9.54
C LEU A 237 -11.36 -13.72 9.00
N PHE A 238 -11.02 -14.96 8.58
CA PHE A 238 -11.90 -15.87 7.87
C PHE A 238 -11.84 -17.30 8.45
N PRO A 239 -12.31 -17.51 9.69
CA PRO A 239 -12.15 -18.80 10.38
C PRO A 239 -12.89 -19.96 9.72
N GLU A 240 -13.92 -19.71 8.92
CA GLU A 240 -14.74 -20.75 8.27
C GLU A 240 -14.04 -21.44 7.10
N THR A 241 -13.04 -20.82 6.50
CA THR A 241 -12.25 -21.44 5.40
C THR A 241 -11.49 -22.69 5.85
N ARG A 242 -11.21 -22.85 7.15
CA ARG A 242 -10.57 -24.06 7.70
C ARG A 242 -11.52 -25.27 7.82
N ARG A 243 -12.83 -25.06 7.89
CA ARG A 243 -13.79 -26.17 8.03
C ARG A 243 -14.03 -26.91 6.71
N GLY A 244 -13.93 -26.22 5.57
CA GLY A 244 -14.09 -26.80 4.24
C GLY A 244 -12.97 -27.77 3.87
N SER A 245 -11.71 -27.39 4.09
CA SER A 245 -10.54 -28.23 3.73
C SER A 245 -10.40 -29.49 4.61
N ARG A 246 -10.92 -29.49 5.84
CA ARG A 246 -10.94 -30.70 6.68
C ARG A 246 -12.00 -31.73 6.26
N LYS A 247 -13.12 -31.29 5.65
CA LYS A 247 -14.16 -32.21 5.16
C LYS A 247 -13.75 -32.93 3.88
N GLU A 248 -13.01 -32.26 2.99
CA GLU A 248 -12.52 -32.88 1.76
C GLU A 248 -11.42 -33.94 2.00
N VAL A 249 -10.59 -33.77 3.03
CA VAL A 249 -9.54 -34.76 3.39
C VAL A 249 -10.14 -35.99 4.05
N GLN A 250 -11.23 -35.86 4.82
CA GLN A 250 -11.87 -37.02 5.47
C GLN A 250 -12.72 -37.88 4.52
N THR A 251 -13.21 -37.35 3.40
CA THR A 251 -13.98 -38.11 2.42
C THR A 251 -13.12 -38.89 1.45
N ARG A 252 -11.82 -38.60 1.33
CA ARG A 252 -10.90 -39.40 0.46
C ARG A 252 -10.24 -40.60 1.14
N THR A 253 -10.38 -40.75 2.46
CA THR A 253 -9.71 -41.82 3.21
C THR A 253 -10.63 -43.05 3.50
N THR A 254 -11.89 -43.03 3.06
CA THR A 254 -12.87 -44.09 3.33
C THR A 254 -13.27 -44.93 2.11
N HIS A 255 -12.54 -44.80 1.00
CA HIS A 255 -12.75 -45.67 -0.19
C HIS A 255 -11.41 -46.24 -0.63
N ASN A 256 -10.95 -47.26 0.09
CA ASN A 256 -10.07 -48.32 -0.36
C ASN A 256 -10.34 -49.59 0.47
#